data_9973ecd25445a79966588fa35bf15be6
#
_entry.id   9973ecd25445a79966588fa35bf15be6
#
_cell.length_a   1.000
_cell.length_b   1.000
_cell.length_c   1.000
_cell.angle_alpha   90.00
_cell.angle_beta   90.00
_cell.angle_gamma   90.00
#
_symmetry.space_group_name_H-M   'P 1'
#
loop_
_entity.id
_entity.type
_entity.pdbx_description
1 polymer ?
#
loop_
_entity_poly.entity_id
_entity_poly.type
_entity_poly.pdbx_seq_one_letter_code
_entity_poly.pdbx_strand_id
1 'polypeptide(L)'
;VTENGTERTALVIGGASGIGWATAKALAADGARVTVADLNGESAAARAAELGGAHAAATVDVTDEGSVAALFEQTGPLDVVVTTAGFSNMSLIVDMPVDQFRSVVDVCLTGSLIVGKYAGRHLRDDGALVWISSLNARQPAAGMSAYCAAKAGLSMLTQVAAMEFAPRGIRVNAVAPGFVLTPLTEAAAMIPGTVEEYAENTALGRNGTPEDIAEAVLFMTKANWLTGEVLDLNGGAHMKRYPDLMGRIERLMAGS
;
A
#
# COMPACT_ATOMS: atom_id res chain seq x y z
N VAL A 1 21.60 5.19 -7.20
CA VAL A 1 22.41 6.42 -7.18
C VAL A 1 21.72 7.40 -8.12
N THR A 2 21.56 8.65 -7.71
CA THR A 2 21.03 9.71 -8.61
C THR A 2 22.03 9.99 -9.73
N GLU A 3 21.62 10.66 -10.82
CA GLU A 3 22.53 11.06 -11.92
C GLU A 3 23.74 11.88 -11.41
N ASN A 4 23.62 12.53 -10.25
CA ASN A 4 24.70 13.29 -9.61
C ASN A 4 25.56 12.47 -8.63
N GLY A 5 25.47 11.15 -8.60
CA GLY A 5 26.26 10.27 -7.74
C GLY A 5 25.85 10.27 -6.26
N THR A 6 24.74 10.91 -5.90
CA THR A 6 24.20 10.90 -4.52
C THR A 6 23.36 9.66 -4.30
N GLU A 7 23.39 9.12 -3.07
CA GLU A 7 22.55 8.00 -2.64
C GLU A 7 21.07 8.43 -2.63
N ARG A 8 20.19 7.64 -3.26
CA ARG A 8 18.73 7.87 -3.21
C ARG A 8 18.21 7.67 -1.80
N THR A 9 17.30 8.53 -1.36
CA THR A 9 16.63 8.42 -0.07
C THR A 9 15.18 8.00 -0.26
N ALA A 10 14.75 6.98 0.48
CA ALA A 10 13.41 6.42 0.38
C ALA A 10 12.74 6.31 1.75
N LEU A 11 11.46 6.63 1.82
CA LEU A 11 10.59 6.42 2.97
C LEU A 11 9.53 5.38 2.62
N VAL A 12 9.42 4.32 3.43
CA VAL A 12 8.39 3.29 3.28
C VAL A 12 7.51 3.30 4.54
N ILE A 13 6.28 3.78 4.40
CA ILE A 13 5.26 3.83 5.47
C ILE A 13 4.42 2.55 5.41
N GLY A 14 4.24 1.88 6.56
CA GLY A 14 3.74 0.51 6.65
C GLY A 14 4.85 -0.50 6.29
N GLY A 15 6.11 -0.10 6.49
CA GLY A 15 7.30 -0.81 6.02
C GLY A 15 7.71 -2.03 6.85
N ALA A 16 7.08 -2.27 8.00
CA ALA A 16 7.53 -3.33 8.90
C ALA A 16 7.03 -4.74 8.53
N SER A 17 6.10 -4.87 7.59
CA SER A 17 5.53 -6.17 7.22
C SER A 17 5.03 -6.23 5.76
N GLY A 18 4.74 -7.43 5.28
CA GLY A 18 4.07 -7.68 4.00
C GLY A 18 4.68 -6.94 2.81
N ILE A 19 3.83 -6.28 2.03
CA ILE A 19 4.24 -5.52 0.83
C ILE A 19 5.24 -4.42 1.18
N GLY A 20 5.02 -3.70 2.30
CA GLY A 20 5.90 -2.63 2.73
C GLY A 20 7.32 -3.12 3.03
N TRP A 21 7.44 -4.23 3.73
CA TRP A 21 8.74 -4.83 4.02
C TRP A 21 9.44 -5.33 2.75
N ALA A 22 8.73 -6.02 1.86
CA ALA A 22 9.30 -6.44 0.58
C ALA A 22 9.77 -5.24 -0.26
N THR A 23 8.99 -4.14 -0.25
CA THR A 23 9.36 -2.88 -0.92
C THR A 23 10.61 -2.25 -0.29
N ALA A 24 10.71 -2.20 1.04
CA ALA A 24 11.89 -1.67 1.73
C ALA A 24 13.16 -2.46 1.36
N LYS A 25 13.06 -3.80 1.34
CA LYS A 25 14.16 -4.68 0.88
C LYS A 25 14.56 -4.38 -0.57
N ALA A 26 13.58 -4.28 -1.47
CA ALA A 26 13.84 -4.03 -2.89
C ALA A 26 14.51 -2.67 -3.13
N LEU A 27 14.07 -1.62 -2.44
CA LEU A 27 14.68 -0.28 -2.52
C LEU A 27 16.10 -0.26 -1.94
N ALA A 28 16.32 -0.94 -0.80
CA ALA A 28 17.65 -1.06 -0.20
C ALA A 28 18.61 -1.84 -1.11
N ALA A 29 18.17 -2.95 -1.68
CA ALA A 29 18.96 -3.72 -2.65
C ALA A 29 19.29 -2.94 -3.92
N ASP A 30 18.44 -1.97 -4.29
CA ASP A 30 18.66 -1.03 -5.40
C ASP A 30 19.60 0.15 -5.03
N GLY A 31 20.15 0.15 -3.82
CA GLY A 31 21.11 1.14 -3.35
C GLY A 31 20.46 2.41 -2.77
N ALA A 32 19.19 2.38 -2.39
CA ALA A 32 18.58 3.50 -1.68
C ALA A 32 18.82 3.39 -0.17
N ARG A 33 19.03 4.52 0.49
CA ARG A 33 18.94 4.63 1.94
C ARG A 33 17.48 4.69 2.33
N VAL A 34 17.01 3.65 3.03
CA VAL A 34 15.59 3.48 3.38
C VAL A 34 15.32 3.89 4.82
N THR A 35 14.27 4.67 5.03
CA THR A 35 13.61 4.79 6.33
C THR A 35 12.39 3.89 6.34
N VAL A 36 12.38 2.90 7.24
CA VAL A 36 11.24 2.02 7.49
C VAL A 36 10.36 2.69 8.55
N ALA A 37 9.16 3.10 8.18
CA ALA A 37 8.20 3.72 9.11
C ALA A 37 6.97 2.84 9.28
N ASP A 38 6.49 2.66 10.50
CA ASP A 38 5.32 1.84 10.81
C ASP A 38 4.64 2.34 12.10
N LEU A 39 3.37 1.98 12.29
CA LEU A 39 2.67 2.20 13.56
C LEU A 39 3.36 1.45 14.71
N ASN A 40 3.89 0.24 14.41
CA ASN A 40 4.70 -0.53 15.32
C ASN A 40 6.19 -0.15 15.17
N GLY A 41 6.64 0.81 15.98
CA GLY A 41 8.01 1.32 15.94
C GLY A 41 9.07 0.26 16.27
N GLU A 42 8.78 -0.72 17.14
CA GLU A 42 9.71 -1.81 17.47
C GLU A 42 9.93 -2.70 16.25
N SER A 43 8.86 -3.07 15.54
CA SER A 43 8.95 -3.83 14.30
C SER A 43 9.70 -3.05 13.22
N ALA A 44 9.44 -1.74 13.10
CA ALA A 44 10.17 -0.89 12.16
C ALA A 44 11.68 -0.86 12.46
N ALA A 45 12.05 -0.72 13.74
CA ALA A 45 13.45 -0.74 14.18
C ALA A 45 14.13 -2.08 13.90
N ALA A 46 13.45 -3.19 14.16
CA ALA A 46 13.95 -4.53 13.86
C ALA A 46 14.21 -4.70 12.34
N ARG A 47 13.29 -4.22 11.49
CA ARG A 47 13.43 -4.28 10.02
C ARG A 47 14.53 -3.38 9.49
N ALA A 48 14.67 -2.18 10.02
CA ALA A 48 15.80 -1.31 9.64
C ALA A 48 17.15 -1.93 10.02
N ALA A 49 17.24 -2.57 11.19
CA ALA A 49 18.45 -3.31 11.60
C ALA A 49 18.72 -4.51 10.69
N GLU A 50 17.69 -5.24 10.25
CA GLU A 50 17.81 -6.37 9.31
C GLU A 50 18.34 -5.94 7.93
N LEU A 51 17.98 -4.73 7.45
CA LEU A 51 18.55 -4.16 6.22
C LEU A 51 20.04 -3.86 6.38
N GLY A 52 20.52 -3.60 7.59
CA GLY A 52 21.90 -3.23 7.88
C GLY A 52 22.26 -1.81 7.43
N GLY A 53 23.55 -1.45 7.53
CA GLY A 53 24.05 -0.19 6.98
C GLY A 53 23.42 1.07 7.60
N ALA A 54 23.14 2.08 6.76
CA ALA A 54 22.66 3.42 7.16
C ALA A 54 21.12 3.56 7.07
N HIS A 55 20.37 2.46 7.10
CA HIS A 55 18.91 2.50 7.10
C HIS A 55 18.39 2.97 8.46
N ALA A 56 17.21 3.61 8.46
CA ALA A 56 16.60 4.19 9.65
C ALA A 56 15.21 3.62 9.90
N ALA A 57 14.71 3.79 11.12
CA ALA A 57 13.34 3.46 11.50
C ALA A 57 12.62 4.68 12.08
N ALA A 58 11.31 4.71 11.96
CA ALA A 58 10.46 5.70 12.59
C ALA A 58 9.10 5.08 12.99
N THR A 59 8.48 5.65 14.01
CA THR A 59 7.08 5.35 14.36
C THR A 59 6.18 6.37 13.69
N VAL A 60 5.07 5.94 13.07
CA VAL A 60 4.10 6.84 12.46
C VAL A 60 2.69 6.29 12.54
N ASP A 61 1.75 7.13 12.95
CA ASP A 61 0.32 6.92 12.75
C ASP A 61 -0.15 7.80 11.58
N VAL A 62 -0.57 7.18 10.48
CA VAL A 62 -1.03 7.91 9.29
C VAL A 62 -2.33 8.67 9.51
N THR A 63 -3.09 8.34 10.55
CA THR A 63 -4.33 9.04 10.92
C THR A 63 -4.08 10.30 11.74
N ASP A 64 -2.89 10.46 12.30
CA ASP A 64 -2.44 11.65 13.02
C ASP A 64 -1.55 12.52 12.14
N GLU A 65 -2.09 13.66 11.71
CA GLU A 65 -1.36 14.62 10.89
C GLU A 65 -0.07 15.11 11.55
N GLY A 66 -0.06 15.28 12.88
CA GLY A 66 1.13 15.68 13.63
C GLY A 66 2.23 14.62 13.59
N SER A 67 1.85 13.33 13.73
CA SER A 67 2.75 12.19 13.61
C SER A 67 3.38 12.13 12.21
N VAL A 68 2.59 12.31 11.16
CA VAL A 68 3.10 12.33 9.78
C VAL A 68 4.01 13.55 9.54
N ALA A 69 3.64 14.73 10.02
CA ALA A 69 4.48 15.92 9.91
C ALA A 69 5.86 15.70 10.54
N ALA A 70 5.89 15.19 11.78
CA ALA A 70 7.14 14.90 12.49
C ALA A 70 8.02 13.88 11.75
N LEU A 71 7.40 12.84 11.16
CA LEU A 71 8.12 11.86 10.34
C LEU A 71 8.84 12.53 9.17
N PHE A 72 8.16 13.37 8.41
CA PHE A 72 8.75 14.03 7.25
C PHE A 72 9.83 15.05 7.64
N GLU A 73 9.68 15.77 8.75
CA GLU A 73 10.73 16.64 9.29
C GLU A 73 11.97 15.84 9.69
N GLN A 74 11.79 14.67 10.32
CA GLN A 74 12.88 13.78 10.73
C GLN A 74 13.63 13.20 9.52
N THR A 75 12.94 12.84 8.45
CA THR A 75 13.55 12.23 7.26
C THR A 75 14.26 13.24 6.37
N GLY A 76 13.81 14.49 6.39
CA GLY A 76 14.27 15.53 5.47
C GLY A 76 13.87 15.29 4.02
N PRO A 77 14.61 15.85 3.05
CA PRO A 77 14.28 15.71 1.63
C PRO A 77 14.42 14.26 1.13
N LEU A 78 13.41 13.78 0.39
CA LEU A 78 13.28 12.41 -0.09
C LEU A 78 13.27 12.34 -1.62
N ASP A 79 13.73 11.23 -2.18
CA ASP A 79 13.60 10.91 -3.62
C ASP A 79 12.40 10.00 -3.87
N VAL A 80 12.04 9.15 -2.88
CA VAL A 80 10.96 8.18 -2.99
C VAL A 80 10.14 8.14 -1.70
N VAL A 81 8.81 8.15 -1.83
CA VAL A 81 7.88 7.84 -0.75
C VAL A 81 6.97 6.71 -1.20
N VAL A 82 6.85 5.68 -0.37
CA VAL A 82 5.91 4.57 -0.59
C VAL A 82 5.01 4.43 0.62
N THR A 83 3.70 4.33 0.42
CA THR A 83 2.74 4.12 1.50
C THR A 83 1.97 2.83 1.27
N THR A 84 2.12 1.91 2.20
CA THR A 84 1.44 0.61 2.18
C THR A 84 0.47 0.45 3.36
N ALA A 85 0.36 1.48 4.21
CA ALA A 85 -0.54 1.47 5.36
C ALA A 85 -2.00 1.23 4.92
N GLY A 86 -2.66 0.33 5.61
CA GLY A 86 -4.05 0.00 5.33
C GLY A 86 -4.52 -1.20 6.12
N PHE A 87 -5.82 -1.27 6.34
CA PHE A 87 -6.49 -2.44 6.87
C PHE A 87 -7.90 -2.53 6.30
N SER A 88 -8.56 -3.66 6.50
CA SER A 88 -9.95 -3.83 6.12
C SER A 88 -10.72 -4.52 7.23
N ASN A 89 -12.02 -4.30 7.25
CA ASN A 89 -13.00 -5.04 8.05
C ASN A 89 -14.05 -5.65 7.11
N MET A 90 -14.84 -6.58 7.62
CA MET A 90 -15.91 -7.21 6.86
C MET A 90 -17.23 -7.08 7.61
N SER A 91 -18.21 -6.45 6.94
CA SER A 91 -19.59 -6.37 7.38
C SER A 91 -20.48 -6.02 6.19
N LEU A 92 -21.69 -6.58 6.13
CA LEU A 92 -22.68 -6.14 5.16
C LEU A 92 -23.08 -4.68 5.43
N ILE A 93 -23.47 -3.94 4.38
CA ILE A 93 -23.79 -2.51 4.53
C ILE A 93 -24.86 -2.27 5.58
N VAL A 94 -25.85 -3.14 5.66
CA VAL A 94 -26.98 -3.02 6.60
C VAL A 94 -26.55 -3.15 8.07
N ASP A 95 -25.43 -3.83 8.33
CA ASP A 95 -24.91 -4.13 9.66
C ASP A 95 -23.58 -3.41 9.94
N MET A 96 -23.06 -2.62 8.98
CA MET A 96 -21.77 -1.94 9.10
C MET A 96 -21.83 -0.82 10.16
N PRO A 97 -21.10 -0.93 11.29
CA PRO A 97 -20.98 0.18 12.23
C PRO A 97 -20.26 1.36 11.57
N VAL A 98 -20.85 2.56 11.68
CA VAL A 98 -20.33 3.76 11.00
C VAL A 98 -18.93 4.14 11.47
N ASP A 99 -18.60 3.90 12.72
CA ASP A 99 -17.25 4.12 13.28
C ASP A 99 -16.21 3.17 12.68
N GLN A 100 -16.56 1.91 12.44
CA GLN A 100 -15.70 0.96 11.74
C GLN A 100 -15.52 1.32 10.26
N PHE A 101 -16.58 1.82 9.59
CA PHE A 101 -16.45 2.36 8.24
C PHE A 101 -15.47 3.54 8.22
N ARG A 102 -15.64 4.50 9.16
CA ARG A 102 -14.76 5.67 9.27
C ARG A 102 -13.31 5.28 9.51
N SER A 103 -13.03 4.35 10.42
CA SER A 103 -11.66 3.94 10.73
C SER A 103 -10.92 3.36 9.51
N VAL A 104 -11.61 2.60 8.64
CA VAL A 104 -10.99 2.11 7.39
C VAL A 104 -10.73 3.26 6.42
N VAL A 105 -11.68 4.20 6.29
CA VAL A 105 -11.52 5.38 5.43
C VAL A 105 -10.39 6.28 5.96
N ASP A 106 -10.31 6.45 7.28
CA ASP A 106 -9.28 7.30 7.91
C ASP A 106 -7.87 6.77 7.67
N VAL A 107 -7.65 5.46 7.79
CA VAL A 107 -6.33 4.89 7.48
C VAL A 107 -6.06 4.83 5.98
N CYS A 108 -7.00 4.26 5.20
CA CYS A 108 -6.73 3.91 3.79
C CYS A 108 -6.82 5.10 2.83
N LEU A 109 -7.62 6.13 3.15
CA LEU A 109 -7.85 7.29 2.29
C LEU A 109 -7.37 8.60 2.91
N THR A 110 -7.89 8.98 4.08
CA THR A 110 -7.50 10.24 4.75
C THR A 110 -6.01 10.21 5.11
N GLY A 111 -5.51 9.11 5.66
CA GLY A 111 -4.09 8.93 5.96
C GLY A 111 -3.21 9.00 4.72
N SER A 112 -3.68 8.43 3.60
CA SER A 112 -2.96 8.56 2.31
C SER A 112 -2.93 10.01 1.81
N LEU A 113 -4.01 10.78 2.00
CA LEU A 113 -4.03 12.22 1.71
C LEU A 113 -3.03 12.99 2.59
N ILE A 114 -3.01 12.69 3.90
CA ILE A 114 -2.06 13.33 4.83
C ILE A 114 -0.61 13.05 4.40
N VAL A 115 -0.29 11.78 4.11
CA VAL A 115 1.03 11.40 3.60
C VAL A 115 1.32 12.12 2.27
N GLY A 116 0.38 12.16 1.33
CA GLY A 116 0.52 12.87 0.05
C GLY A 116 0.83 14.36 0.24
N LYS A 117 0.13 15.02 1.18
CA LYS A 117 0.36 16.43 1.53
C LYS A 117 1.81 16.70 1.94
N TYR A 118 2.37 15.85 2.81
CA TYR A 118 3.74 16.01 3.28
C TYR A 118 4.77 15.49 2.26
N ALA A 119 4.46 14.43 1.52
CA ALA A 119 5.28 13.97 0.41
C ALA A 119 5.46 15.06 -0.66
N GLY A 120 4.38 15.75 -1.05
CA GLY A 120 4.45 16.86 -1.99
C GLY A 120 5.32 18.04 -1.54
N ARG A 121 5.54 18.20 -0.23
CA ARG A 121 6.41 19.25 0.34
C ARG A 121 7.87 18.82 0.47
N HIS A 122 8.13 17.53 0.73
CA HIS A 122 9.47 17.01 1.11
C HIS A 122 10.12 16.17 0.01
N LEU A 123 9.36 15.70 -0.99
CA LEU A 123 9.97 15.11 -2.17
C LEU A 123 10.81 16.15 -2.91
N ARG A 124 12.00 15.74 -3.33
CA ARG A 124 12.80 16.49 -4.30
C ARG A 124 12.07 16.58 -5.63
N ASP A 125 12.45 17.55 -6.45
CA ASP A 125 12.01 17.59 -7.83
C ASP A 125 12.41 16.28 -8.54
N ASP A 126 11.60 15.83 -9.48
CA ASP A 126 11.70 14.52 -10.16
C ASP A 126 11.54 13.29 -9.23
N GLY A 127 11.10 13.47 -8.00
CA GLY A 127 10.83 12.41 -7.04
C GLY A 127 9.63 11.53 -7.40
N ALA A 128 9.40 10.48 -6.60
CA ALA A 128 8.30 9.55 -6.82
C ALA A 128 7.51 9.24 -5.54
N LEU A 129 6.19 9.31 -5.63
CA LEU A 129 5.23 8.81 -4.63
C LEU A 129 4.50 7.59 -5.20
N VAL A 130 4.52 6.48 -4.46
CA VAL A 130 3.77 5.28 -4.84
C VAL A 130 2.85 4.86 -3.71
N TRP A 131 1.56 4.73 -4.02
CA TRP A 131 0.55 4.20 -3.11
C TRP A 131 0.21 2.75 -3.41
N ILE A 132 -0.28 2.02 -2.40
CA ILE A 132 -0.88 0.70 -2.59
C ILE A 132 -2.40 0.83 -2.54
N SER A 133 -3.01 0.76 -3.72
CA SER A 133 -4.45 0.67 -3.92
C SER A 133 -4.93 -0.78 -3.75
N SER A 134 -5.86 -1.26 -4.52
CA SER A 134 -6.36 -2.64 -4.49
C SER A 134 -7.16 -2.95 -5.76
N LEU A 135 -7.25 -4.22 -6.13
CA LEU A 135 -8.26 -4.74 -7.04
C LEU A 135 -9.67 -4.29 -6.64
N ASN A 136 -9.92 -4.19 -5.32
CA ASN A 136 -11.21 -3.73 -4.77
C ASN A 136 -11.51 -2.24 -4.98
N ALA A 137 -10.59 -1.46 -5.54
CA ALA A 137 -10.89 -0.11 -5.99
C ALA A 137 -11.87 -0.07 -7.18
N ARG A 138 -11.98 -1.16 -7.94
CA ARG A 138 -12.83 -1.27 -9.14
C ARG A 138 -13.62 -2.57 -9.25
N GLN A 139 -13.23 -3.62 -8.52
CA GLN A 139 -13.98 -4.87 -8.46
C GLN A 139 -14.63 -4.99 -7.06
N PRO A 140 -15.96 -4.89 -6.96
CA PRO A 140 -16.63 -4.88 -5.68
C PRO A 140 -16.55 -6.23 -4.98
N ALA A 141 -16.47 -6.21 -3.65
CA ALA A 141 -16.52 -7.35 -2.78
C ALA A 141 -17.63 -7.18 -1.74
N ALA A 142 -18.55 -8.12 -1.64
CA ALA A 142 -19.56 -8.11 -0.59
C ALA A 142 -18.90 -8.11 0.80
N GLY A 143 -19.42 -7.30 1.71
CA GLY A 143 -18.87 -7.14 3.06
C GLY A 143 -17.67 -6.18 3.17
N MET A 144 -17.13 -5.66 2.07
CA MET A 144 -15.93 -4.80 2.07
C MET A 144 -16.23 -3.35 1.67
N SER A 145 -17.41 -2.83 1.99
CA SER A 145 -17.88 -1.52 1.54
C SER A 145 -16.92 -0.38 1.89
N ALA A 146 -16.42 -0.34 3.12
CA ALA A 146 -15.48 0.70 3.57
C ALA A 146 -14.15 0.65 2.80
N TYR A 147 -13.59 -0.56 2.67
CA TYR A 147 -12.32 -0.78 1.98
C TYR A 147 -12.41 -0.48 0.49
N CYS A 148 -13.45 -0.99 -0.19
CA CYS A 148 -13.69 -0.71 -1.61
C CYS A 148 -13.83 0.81 -1.86
N ALA A 149 -14.63 1.51 -1.05
CA ALA A 149 -14.82 2.95 -1.17
C ALA A 149 -13.50 3.72 -0.94
N ALA A 150 -12.75 3.37 0.11
CA ALA A 150 -11.47 4.01 0.41
C ALA A 150 -10.43 3.80 -0.71
N LYS A 151 -10.31 2.57 -1.25
CA LYS A 151 -9.33 2.26 -2.31
C LYS A 151 -9.75 2.84 -3.67
N ALA A 152 -11.05 2.95 -3.96
CA ALA A 152 -11.54 3.69 -5.11
C ALA A 152 -11.21 5.18 -4.99
N GLY A 153 -11.43 5.78 -3.82
CA GLY A 153 -11.03 7.15 -3.51
C GLY A 153 -9.53 7.38 -3.66
N LEU A 154 -8.70 6.44 -3.15
CA LEU A 154 -7.24 6.51 -3.28
C LEU A 154 -6.79 6.44 -4.74
N SER A 155 -7.45 5.63 -5.57
CA SER A 155 -7.15 5.56 -7.01
C SER A 155 -7.40 6.90 -7.70
N MET A 156 -8.48 7.60 -7.36
CA MET A 156 -8.74 8.96 -7.87
C MET A 156 -7.77 9.99 -7.28
N LEU A 157 -7.47 9.90 -5.97
CA LEU A 157 -6.50 10.77 -5.32
C LEU A 157 -5.11 10.67 -5.97
N THR A 158 -4.72 9.48 -6.44
CA THR A 158 -3.48 9.26 -7.19
C THR A 158 -3.41 10.12 -8.45
N GLN A 159 -4.51 10.18 -9.20
CA GLN A 159 -4.57 10.97 -10.43
C GLN A 159 -4.55 12.48 -10.14
N VAL A 160 -5.27 12.92 -9.11
CA VAL A 160 -5.28 14.33 -8.71
C VAL A 160 -3.88 14.76 -8.25
N ALA A 161 -3.24 13.99 -7.37
CA ALA A 161 -1.90 14.30 -6.88
C ALA A 161 -0.85 14.28 -8.01
N ALA A 162 -0.99 13.37 -8.98
CA ALA A 162 -0.13 13.35 -10.17
C ALA A 162 -0.21 14.65 -10.97
N MET A 163 -1.39 15.20 -11.14
CA MET A 163 -1.58 16.50 -11.83
C MET A 163 -0.99 17.66 -11.02
N GLU A 164 -1.22 17.68 -9.71
CA GLU A 164 -0.80 18.78 -8.84
C GLU A 164 0.72 18.82 -8.64
N PHE A 165 1.39 17.65 -8.63
CA PHE A 165 2.83 17.55 -8.38
C PHE A 165 3.68 17.57 -9.66
N ALA A 166 3.05 17.38 -10.83
CA ALA A 166 3.72 17.37 -12.14
C ALA A 166 4.57 18.64 -12.42
N PRO A 167 4.20 19.88 -12.00
CA PRO A 167 5.04 21.06 -12.22
C PRO A 167 6.44 20.97 -11.59
N ARG A 168 6.63 20.08 -10.59
CA ARG A 168 7.92 19.78 -9.97
C ARG A 168 8.56 18.49 -10.49
N GLY A 169 8.03 17.88 -11.56
CA GLY A 169 8.49 16.59 -12.06
C GLY A 169 8.16 15.40 -11.13
N ILE A 170 7.48 15.63 -9.99
CA ILE A 170 7.15 14.58 -9.04
C ILE A 170 6.07 13.68 -9.66
N ARG A 171 6.37 12.38 -9.72
CA ARG A 171 5.47 11.36 -10.27
C ARG A 171 4.69 10.69 -9.15
N VAL A 172 3.39 10.53 -9.34
CA VAL A 172 2.51 9.86 -8.38
C VAL A 172 1.78 8.73 -9.07
N ASN A 173 1.95 7.51 -8.56
CA ASN A 173 1.32 6.31 -9.09
C ASN A 173 0.80 5.42 -7.98
N ALA A 174 -0.03 4.43 -8.32
CA ALA A 174 -0.47 3.40 -7.40
C ALA A 174 -0.36 2.01 -8.03
N VAL A 175 -0.11 1.00 -7.20
CA VAL A 175 -0.29 -0.40 -7.55
C VAL A 175 -1.62 -0.88 -6.98
N ALA A 176 -2.39 -1.66 -7.74
CA ALA A 176 -3.64 -2.29 -7.33
C ALA A 176 -3.48 -3.81 -7.27
N PRO A 177 -3.01 -4.36 -6.12
CA PRO A 177 -2.82 -5.78 -5.95
C PRO A 177 -4.14 -6.56 -5.97
N GLY A 178 -4.07 -7.82 -6.37
CA GLY A 178 -5.06 -8.84 -6.06
C GLY A 178 -4.89 -9.38 -4.64
N PHE A 179 -5.24 -10.67 -4.44
CA PHE A 179 -5.00 -11.34 -3.17
C PHE A 179 -3.51 -11.67 -3.03
N VAL A 180 -2.88 -11.04 -2.04
CA VAL A 180 -1.46 -11.22 -1.69
C VAL A 180 -1.39 -11.76 -0.27
N LEU A 181 -0.63 -12.84 -0.05
CA LEU A 181 -0.45 -13.42 1.27
C LEU A 181 0.42 -12.52 2.14
N THR A 182 -0.20 -11.84 3.09
CA THR A 182 0.39 -10.86 4.01
C THR A 182 -0.31 -10.93 5.37
N PRO A 183 0.22 -10.31 6.43
CA PRO A 183 -0.52 -10.20 7.70
C PRO A 183 -1.91 -9.58 7.54
N LEU A 184 -2.12 -8.66 6.61
CA LEU A 184 -3.45 -8.07 6.33
C LEU A 184 -4.47 -9.12 5.86
N THR A 185 -4.05 -10.11 5.09
CA THR A 185 -4.93 -11.13 4.49
C THR A 185 -4.94 -12.45 5.27
N GLU A 186 -4.16 -12.54 6.36
CA GLU A 186 -3.98 -13.77 7.14
C GLU A 186 -5.32 -14.33 7.66
N ALA A 187 -6.18 -13.47 8.24
CA ALA A 187 -7.48 -13.88 8.74
C ALA A 187 -8.37 -14.47 7.63
N ALA A 188 -8.35 -13.91 6.43
CA ALA A 188 -9.08 -14.44 5.29
C ALA A 188 -8.45 -15.76 4.79
N ALA A 189 -7.13 -15.85 4.81
CA ALA A 189 -6.40 -17.05 4.40
C ALA A 189 -6.65 -18.26 5.35
N MET A 190 -6.97 -18.00 6.62
CA MET A 190 -7.36 -19.06 7.58
C MET A 190 -8.74 -19.67 7.30
N ILE A 191 -9.58 -19.02 6.51
CA ILE A 191 -10.89 -19.59 6.13
C ILE A 191 -10.66 -20.70 5.10
N PRO A 192 -11.09 -21.95 5.39
CA PRO A 192 -10.83 -23.09 4.51
C PRO A 192 -11.24 -22.88 3.06
N GLY A 193 -10.35 -23.15 2.13
CA GLY A 193 -10.57 -23.05 0.69
C GLY A 193 -10.52 -21.61 0.13
N THR A 194 -10.25 -20.59 0.96
CA THR A 194 -10.16 -19.20 0.49
C THR A 194 -8.94 -18.98 -0.40
N VAL A 195 -7.79 -19.45 0.03
CA VAL A 195 -6.52 -19.30 -0.73
C VAL A 195 -6.63 -19.93 -2.10
N GLU A 196 -7.22 -21.14 -2.18
CA GLU A 196 -7.46 -21.88 -3.42
C GLU A 196 -8.46 -21.14 -4.31
N GLU A 197 -9.58 -20.66 -3.76
CA GLU A 197 -10.59 -19.94 -4.54
C GLU A 197 -10.03 -18.64 -5.16
N TYR A 198 -9.21 -17.90 -4.41
CA TYR A 198 -8.56 -16.72 -4.96
C TYR A 198 -7.56 -17.09 -6.08
N ALA A 199 -6.79 -18.16 -5.91
CA ALA A 199 -5.86 -18.64 -6.95
C ALA A 199 -6.61 -19.07 -8.22
N GLU A 200 -7.72 -19.84 -8.10
CA GLU A 200 -8.58 -20.26 -9.22
C GLU A 200 -9.20 -19.06 -9.96
N ASN A 201 -9.53 -17.99 -9.23
CA ASN A 201 -10.07 -16.76 -9.78
C ASN A 201 -8.98 -15.73 -10.16
N THR A 202 -7.73 -16.16 -10.23
CA THR A 202 -6.62 -15.43 -10.81
C THR A 202 -6.22 -16.07 -12.14
N ALA A 203 -6.02 -15.27 -13.20
CA ALA A 203 -5.73 -15.83 -14.52
C ALA A 203 -4.39 -16.60 -14.54
N LEU A 204 -3.40 -16.15 -13.73
CA LEU A 204 -2.13 -16.86 -13.57
C LEU A 204 -2.20 -18.07 -12.63
N GLY A 205 -3.37 -18.41 -12.06
CA GLY A 205 -3.60 -19.60 -11.24
C GLY A 205 -2.87 -19.59 -9.88
N ARG A 206 -2.41 -18.46 -9.42
CA ARG A 206 -1.75 -18.31 -8.12
C ARG A 206 -2.10 -16.99 -7.45
N ASN A 207 -1.98 -16.93 -6.14
CA ASN A 207 -2.02 -15.70 -5.38
C ASN A 207 -0.71 -14.92 -5.54
N GLY A 208 -0.76 -13.62 -5.32
CA GLY A 208 0.41 -12.75 -5.34
C GLY A 208 1.29 -12.93 -4.10
N THR A 209 2.55 -12.57 -4.23
CA THR A 209 3.50 -12.44 -3.13
C THR A 209 3.83 -10.98 -2.88
N PRO A 210 4.30 -10.59 -1.68
CA PRO A 210 4.80 -9.25 -1.43
C PRO A 210 5.90 -8.82 -2.41
N GLU A 211 6.72 -9.76 -2.84
CA GLU A 211 7.82 -9.54 -3.80
C GLU A 211 7.30 -9.20 -5.20
N ASP A 212 6.22 -9.84 -5.67
CA ASP A 212 5.57 -9.46 -6.94
C ASP A 212 5.18 -7.98 -6.95
N ILE A 213 4.68 -7.47 -5.81
CA ILE A 213 4.24 -6.08 -5.69
C ILE A 213 5.44 -5.14 -5.57
N ALA A 214 6.45 -5.51 -4.77
CA ALA A 214 7.65 -4.71 -4.57
C ALA A 214 8.42 -4.47 -5.87
N GLU A 215 8.46 -5.44 -6.79
CA GLU A 215 9.06 -5.30 -8.10
C GLU A 215 8.38 -4.19 -8.93
N ALA A 216 7.05 -4.17 -8.95
CA ALA A 216 6.31 -3.12 -9.66
C ALA A 216 6.46 -1.74 -8.99
N VAL A 217 6.48 -1.68 -7.65
CA VAL A 217 6.75 -0.44 -6.93
C VAL A 217 8.14 0.09 -7.31
N LEU A 218 9.16 -0.77 -7.29
CA LEU A 218 10.52 -0.39 -7.68
C LEU A 218 10.56 0.13 -9.12
N PHE A 219 9.90 -0.54 -10.07
CA PHE A 219 9.76 -0.07 -11.45
C PHE A 219 9.14 1.33 -11.51
N MET A 220 8.02 1.57 -10.80
CA MET A 220 7.34 2.87 -10.79
C MET A 220 8.21 4.00 -10.22
N THR A 221 9.10 3.69 -9.28
CA THR A 221 10.04 4.71 -8.74
C THR A 221 11.08 5.15 -9.75
N LYS A 222 11.26 4.43 -10.86
CA LYS A 222 12.28 4.67 -11.90
C LYS A 222 11.71 5.06 -13.25
N ALA A 223 10.44 4.75 -13.51
CA ALA A 223 9.77 4.99 -14.79
C ALA A 223 9.48 6.50 -14.98
N ASN A 224 10.38 7.23 -15.62
CA ASN A 224 10.34 8.71 -15.69
C ASN A 224 9.18 9.29 -16.52
N TRP A 225 8.48 8.48 -17.31
CA TRP A 225 7.33 8.88 -18.12
C TRP A 225 6.01 8.27 -17.62
N LEU A 226 5.97 7.86 -16.33
CA LEU A 226 4.81 7.23 -15.72
C LEU A 226 4.31 8.06 -14.55
N THR A 227 3.12 8.66 -14.67
CA THR A 227 2.44 9.37 -13.58
C THR A 227 0.93 9.29 -13.73
N GLY A 228 0.19 9.27 -12.62
CA GLY A 228 -1.27 9.15 -12.58
C GLY A 228 -1.80 7.73 -12.85
N GLU A 229 -0.92 6.73 -12.96
CA GLU A 229 -1.31 5.35 -13.25
C GLU A 229 -1.71 4.61 -11.98
N VAL A 230 -2.78 3.80 -12.10
CA VAL A 230 -3.17 2.80 -11.10
C VAL A 230 -3.02 1.43 -11.74
N LEU A 231 -1.85 0.83 -11.57
CA LEU A 231 -1.47 -0.41 -12.20
C LEU A 231 -2.18 -1.61 -11.57
N ASP A 232 -3.01 -2.31 -12.33
CA ASP A 232 -3.58 -3.60 -11.94
C ASP A 232 -2.50 -4.68 -11.91
N LEU A 233 -1.99 -4.96 -10.72
CA LEU A 233 -1.03 -6.03 -10.50
C LEU A 233 -1.67 -7.15 -9.66
N ASN A 234 -2.53 -7.90 -10.29
CA ASN A 234 -3.40 -8.87 -9.62
C ASN A 234 -3.45 -10.23 -10.33
N GLY A 235 -2.44 -10.56 -11.14
CA GLY A 235 -2.36 -11.83 -11.87
C GLY A 235 -3.52 -12.07 -12.85
N GLY A 236 -4.21 -10.99 -13.26
CA GLY A 236 -5.38 -11.06 -14.12
C GLY A 236 -6.69 -11.39 -13.38
N ALA A 237 -6.73 -11.25 -12.05
CA ALA A 237 -7.95 -11.49 -11.27
C ALA A 237 -9.09 -10.54 -11.67
N HIS A 238 -8.78 -9.30 -12.09
CA HIS A 238 -9.77 -8.32 -12.56
C HIS A 238 -10.57 -8.78 -13.80
N MET A 239 -10.10 -9.78 -14.52
CA MET A 239 -10.78 -10.38 -15.67
C MET A 239 -11.65 -11.57 -15.29
N LYS A 240 -11.63 -11.96 -14.02
CA LYS A 240 -12.36 -13.13 -13.51
C LYS A 240 -13.38 -12.72 -12.45
N ARG A 241 -14.13 -13.72 -11.93
CA ARG A 241 -15.10 -13.50 -10.86
C ARG A 241 -14.37 -13.23 -9.54
N TYR A 242 -14.83 -12.23 -8.78
CA TYR A 242 -14.36 -12.02 -7.40
C TYR A 242 -14.90 -13.14 -6.50
N PRO A 243 -14.07 -13.78 -5.65
CA PRO A 243 -14.48 -14.82 -4.71
C PRO A 243 -15.55 -14.32 -3.73
N ASP A 244 -16.52 -15.22 -3.42
CA ASP A 244 -17.63 -14.94 -2.51
C ASP A 244 -17.24 -15.29 -1.06
N LEU A 245 -16.37 -14.48 -0.47
CA LEU A 245 -15.89 -14.71 0.90
C LEU A 245 -17.00 -14.59 1.94
N MET A 246 -17.93 -13.61 1.78
CA MET A 246 -19.07 -13.48 2.69
C MET A 246 -20.00 -14.69 2.67
N GLY A 247 -20.42 -15.13 1.50
CA GLY A 247 -21.25 -16.34 1.41
C GLY A 247 -20.53 -17.61 1.89
N ARG A 248 -19.19 -17.65 1.83
CA ARG A 248 -18.41 -18.75 2.43
C ARG A 248 -18.48 -18.70 3.96
N ILE A 249 -18.30 -17.53 4.57
CA ILE A 249 -18.42 -17.34 6.03
C ILE A 249 -19.83 -17.74 6.49
N GLU A 250 -20.88 -17.27 5.81
CA GLU A 250 -22.27 -17.59 6.14
C GLU A 250 -22.53 -19.10 6.06
N ARG A 251 -22.03 -19.79 5.04
CA ARG A 251 -22.16 -21.27 4.91
C ARG A 251 -21.46 -22.02 6.02
N LEU A 252 -20.28 -21.56 6.46
CA LEU A 252 -19.54 -22.16 7.58
C LEU A 252 -20.29 -21.97 8.91
N MET A 253 -20.86 -20.79 9.12
CA MET A 253 -21.64 -20.50 10.33
C MET A 253 -22.99 -21.27 10.38
N ALA A 254 -23.62 -21.50 9.22
CA ALA A 254 -24.88 -22.25 9.13
C ALA A 254 -24.69 -23.77 9.27
N GLY A 255 -23.52 -24.30 9.01
CA GLY A 255 -23.19 -25.73 9.11
C GLY A 255 -22.55 -26.13 10.46
N SER A 256 -22.35 -25.18 11.35
CA SER A 256 -21.89 -25.37 12.73
C SER A 256 -23.07 -25.31 13.70
#